data_1c871fd421da780ec3705749808c9093
#
_entry.id   1c871fd421da780ec3705749808c9093
#
_cell.length_a   1.000
_cell.length_b   1.000
_cell.length_c   1.000
_cell.angle_alpha   90.00
_cell.angle_beta   90.00
_cell.angle_gamma   90.00
#
_symmetry.space_group_name_H-M   'P 1'
#
loop_
_entity.id
_entity.type
_entity.pdbx_description
1 polymer ?
#
loop_
_entity_poly.entity_id
_entity_poly.type
_entity_poly.pdbx_seq_one_letter_code
_entity_poly.pdbx_strand_id
1 'polypeptide(L)'
;MLSMRLHAVVPAVLMTFLCAYACAQSGKTSFSDLVAQAPELIRLQNEFEQTVPPSVSIEAREVSRKGTSGKDLEVRYTMNVRGVPADTTFRQVQFPVDRDKPIAGISGITLNSDGQMICGGRTPAQCHNGDKLDAPVVFVQQDPLKGEPRRSVFLAPNVRIPISIVPNPVQSEDRGCKVSAIRLSAKFELARIEGSGFPPNSDIHIRFSDDEDAGVSLIAGDGAITTAHAGDTNVVVRADSKGSIQTATLFNTSRNPRGLETVEVTEPRCSPKISYEWGVF
;
A
#
# COMPACT_ATOMS: atom_id res chain seq x y z
N MET A 1 0.80 -67.51 -24.91
CA MET A 1 0.15 -66.18 -24.90
C MET A 1 0.37 -65.55 -23.52
N LEU A 2 1.44 -64.77 -23.38
CA LEU A 2 1.77 -64.05 -22.16
C LEU A 2 1.37 -62.59 -22.34
N SER A 3 0.42 -62.12 -21.52
CA SER A 3 0.00 -60.73 -21.47
C SER A 3 0.86 -60.01 -20.44
N MET A 4 1.73 -59.14 -20.89
CA MET A 4 2.57 -58.26 -20.07
C MET A 4 1.79 -56.97 -19.77
N ARG A 5 1.35 -56.77 -18.50
CA ARG A 5 0.79 -55.50 -18.03
C ARG A 5 1.94 -54.57 -17.66
N LEU A 6 2.10 -53.51 -18.41
CA LEU A 6 2.97 -52.39 -18.10
C LEU A 6 2.29 -51.52 -17.06
N HIS A 7 2.86 -51.44 -15.85
CA HIS A 7 2.46 -50.48 -14.85
C HIS A 7 3.26 -49.21 -15.11
N ALA A 8 2.57 -48.15 -15.51
CA ALA A 8 3.13 -46.81 -15.57
C ALA A 8 3.22 -46.25 -14.15
N VAL A 9 4.44 -46.12 -13.64
CA VAL A 9 4.74 -45.39 -12.42
C VAL A 9 4.88 -43.91 -12.82
N VAL A 10 3.91 -43.09 -12.46
CA VAL A 10 3.98 -41.62 -12.58
C VAL A 10 4.73 -41.13 -11.35
N PRO A 11 5.82 -40.36 -11.49
CA PRO A 11 6.48 -39.79 -10.32
C PRO A 11 5.67 -38.59 -9.80
N ALA A 12 5.04 -38.79 -8.65
CA ALA A 12 4.44 -37.73 -7.84
C ALA A 12 5.52 -36.98 -7.09
N VAL A 13 6.34 -36.19 -7.77
CA VAL A 13 7.31 -35.29 -7.17
C VAL A 13 7.30 -34.00 -7.99
N LEU A 14 6.37 -33.09 -7.69
CA LEU A 14 6.50 -31.64 -7.89
C LEU A 14 5.22 -30.91 -7.43
N MET A 15 4.83 -31.05 -6.16
CA MET A 15 3.72 -30.26 -5.61
C MET A 15 3.90 -29.95 -4.12
N THR A 16 5.11 -29.82 -3.65
CA THR A 16 5.38 -29.55 -2.22
C THR A 16 6.05 -28.20 -1.92
N PHE A 17 6.19 -27.31 -2.90
CA PHE A 17 6.83 -26.01 -2.67
C PHE A 17 5.91 -24.78 -2.69
N LEU A 18 4.60 -24.94 -2.79
CA LEU A 18 3.64 -23.82 -2.81
C LEU A 18 2.72 -23.76 -1.58
N CYS A 19 2.85 -24.67 -0.62
CA CYS A 19 2.03 -24.67 0.60
C CYS A 19 2.69 -24.05 1.84
N ALA A 20 3.92 -23.57 1.76
CA ALA A 20 4.63 -23.02 2.92
C ALA A 20 4.26 -21.58 3.27
N TYR A 21 3.54 -20.86 2.40
CA TYR A 21 3.07 -19.49 2.68
C TYR A 21 1.58 -19.40 3.09
N ALA A 22 0.89 -20.51 3.27
CA ALA A 22 -0.56 -20.51 3.47
C ALA A 22 -1.02 -20.88 4.89
N CYS A 23 -0.12 -20.94 5.85
CA CYS A 23 -0.45 -21.10 7.27
C CYS A 23 -0.01 -19.88 8.08
N ALA A 24 -0.42 -18.67 7.65
CA ALA A 24 -0.44 -17.54 8.57
C ALA A 24 -1.57 -17.79 9.56
N GLN A 25 -1.20 -18.33 10.70
CA GLN A 25 -2.01 -18.45 11.89
C GLN A 25 -2.60 -17.08 12.23
N SER A 26 -3.85 -17.03 12.65
CA SER A 26 -4.47 -15.93 13.41
C SER A 26 -3.81 -15.77 14.80
N GLY A 27 -2.51 -15.96 14.88
CA GLY A 27 -1.65 -15.73 16.01
C GLY A 27 -1.21 -14.27 16.03
N LYS A 28 -1.23 -13.65 17.19
CA LYS A 28 -0.67 -12.32 17.41
C LYS A 28 0.77 -12.31 16.88
N THR A 29 1.02 -11.61 15.78
CA THR A 29 2.37 -11.39 15.26
C THR A 29 3.20 -10.76 16.37
N SER A 30 4.32 -11.37 16.74
CA SER A 30 5.18 -10.82 17.78
C SER A 30 5.95 -9.61 17.24
N PHE A 31 6.41 -8.75 18.12
CA PHE A 31 7.28 -7.64 17.71
C PHE A 31 8.53 -8.12 16.97
N SER A 32 9.12 -9.22 17.42
CA SER A 32 10.27 -9.85 16.75
C SER A 32 9.94 -10.27 15.32
N ASP A 33 8.73 -10.81 15.08
CA ASP A 33 8.31 -11.20 13.75
C ASP A 33 8.08 -9.99 12.85
N LEU A 34 7.55 -8.88 13.39
CA LEU A 34 7.40 -7.62 12.66
C LEU A 34 8.75 -7.01 12.32
N VAL A 35 9.69 -6.99 13.25
CA VAL A 35 11.08 -6.53 13.00
C VAL A 35 11.70 -7.34 11.87
N ALA A 36 11.58 -8.67 11.89
CA ALA A 36 12.13 -9.54 10.87
C ALA A 36 11.48 -9.36 9.49
N GLN A 37 10.18 -9.02 9.45
CA GLN A 37 9.42 -8.88 8.22
C GLN A 37 9.43 -7.44 7.67
N ALA A 38 9.76 -6.45 8.49
CA ALA A 38 9.64 -5.04 8.11
C ALA A 38 10.39 -4.69 6.81
N PRO A 39 11.66 -5.09 6.59
CA PRO A 39 12.37 -4.79 5.35
C PRO A 39 11.69 -5.39 4.13
N GLU A 40 11.15 -6.62 4.25
CA GLU A 40 10.43 -7.29 3.16
C GLU A 40 9.10 -6.62 2.86
N LEU A 41 8.34 -6.20 3.87
CA LEU A 41 7.09 -5.46 3.69
C LEU A 41 7.33 -4.13 2.97
N ILE A 42 8.40 -3.41 3.31
CA ILE A 42 8.77 -2.16 2.65
C ILE A 42 9.19 -2.43 1.20
N ARG A 43 9.99 -3.46 0.96
CA ARG A 43 10.41 -3.86 -0.38
C ARG A 43 9.22 -4.21 -1.26
N LEU A 44 8.32 -5.05 -0.79
CA LEU A 44 7.10 -5.45 -1.52
C LEU A 44 6.20 -4.25 -1.82
N GLN A 45 6.09 -3.31 -0.89
CA GLN A 45 5.35 -2.08 -1.11
C GLN A 45 5.98 -1.23 -2.22
N ASN A 46 7.30 -1.06 -2.20
CA ASN A 46 8.02 -0.31 -3.22
C ASN A 46 7.91 -0.97 -4.59
N GLU A 47 8.06 -2.29 -4.67
CA GLU A 47 7.89 -3.05 -5.92
C GLU A 47 6.46 -2.92 -6.46
N PHE A 48 5.46 -2.98 -5.58
CA PHE A 48 4.07 -2.81 -5.97
C PHE A 48 3.83 -1.45 -6.63
N GLU A 49 4.44 -0.39 -6.12
CA GLU A 49 4.29 0.97 -6.63
C GLU A 49 5.08 1.22 -7.92
N GLN A 50 6.17 0.50 -8.15
CA GLN A 50 7.09 0.73 -9.27
C GLN A 50 6.87 -0.17 -10.49
N THR A 51 6.02 -1.18 -10.41
CA THR A 51 5.90 -2.24 -11.43
C THR A 51 4.98 -1.90 -12.61
N VAL A 52 4.72 -0.64 -12.89
CA VAL A 52 4.02 -0.24 -14.12
C VAL A 52 5.02 -0.23 -15.27
N PRO A 53 4.75 -0.91 -16.40
CA PRO A 53 5.62 -0.79 -17.57
C PRO A 53 5.80 0.67 -17.98
N PRO A 54 7.00 1.11 -18.39
CA PRO A 54 7.26 2.52 -18.71
C PRO A 54 6.33 3.13 -19.76
N SER A 55 5.77 2.31 -20.65
CA SER A 55 4.80 2.72 -21.66
C SER A 55 3.37 2.84 -21.16
N VAL A 56 3.08 2.34 -19.96
CA VAL A 56 1.74 2.31 -19.39
C VAL A 56 1.66 3.30 -18.23
N SER A 57 0.61 4.08 -18.18
CA SER A 57 0.31 4.92 -17.01
C SER A 57 -1.11 4.66 -16.53
N ILE A 58 -1.31 4.72 -15.22
CA ILE A 58 -2.62 4.70 -14.58
C ILE A 58 -2.72 5.90 -13.65
N GLU A 59 -3.84 6.59 -13.72
CA GLU A 59 -4.14 7.73 -12.87
C GLU A 59 -5.50 7.52 -12.18
N ALA A 60 -5.51 7.62 -10.86
CA ALA A 60 -6.74 7.66 -10.08
C ALA A 60 -7.15 9.11 -9.84
N ARG A 61 -8.38 9.46 -10.20
CA ARG A 61 -8.95 10.78 -9.96
C ARG A 61 -10.08 10.68 -8.94
N GLU A 62 -9.94 11.37 -7.83
CA GLU A 62 -11.03 11.53 -6.87
C GLU A 62 -12.17 12.33 -7.50
N VAL A 63 -13.37 11.78 -7.49
CA VAL A 63 -14.57 12.41 -8.07
C VAL A 63 -15.56 12.87 -7.00
N SER A 64 -15.53 12.27 -5.84
CA SER A 64 -16.32 12.75 -4.69
C SER A 64 -15.75 12.26 -3.37
N ARG A 65 -15.99 13.04 -2.32
CA ARG A 65 -15.66 12.72 -0.93
C ARG A 65 -16.84 13.12 -0.06
N LYS A 66 -17.27 12.20 0.81
CA LYS A 66 -18.32 12.44 1.81
C LYS A 66 -17.78 12.04 3.18
N GLY A 67 -18.18 12.76 4.22
CA GLY A 67 -17.63 12.59 5.56
C GLY A 67 -16.22 13.16 5.72
N THR A 68 -15.71 13.16 6.93
CA THR A 68 -14.40 13.76 7.27
C THR A 68 -13.38 12.74 7.74
N SER A 69 -13.81 11.70 8.44
CA SER A 69 -12.92 10.66 8.96
C SER A 69 -13.72 9.50 9.57
N GLY A 70 -13.06 8.38 9.82
CA GLY A 70 -13.65 7.22 10.48
C GLY A 70 -14.73 6.54 9.64
N LYS A 71 -15.75 6.01 10.28
CA LYS A 71 -16.81 5.18 9.67
C LYS A 71 -17.74 5.93 8.69
N ASP A 72 -17.63 7.26 8.60
CA ASP A 72 -18.46 8.07 7.74
C ASP A 72 -17.75 8.53 6.45
N LEU A 73 -16.48 8.16 6.29
CA LEU A 73 -15.69 8.58 5.13
C LEU A 73 -15.94 7.65 3.95
N GLU A 74 -16.50 8.21 2.89
CA GLU A 74 -16.60 7.58 1.57
C GLU A 74 -15.83 8.40 0.55
N VAL A 75 -14.90 7.77 -0.15
CA VAL A 75 -14.14 8.42 -1.23
C VAL A 75 -14.34 7.63 -2.52
N ARG A 76 -14.65 8.34 -3.60
CA ARG A 76 -14.91 7.74 -4.91
C ARG A 76 -13.88 8.17 -5.92
N TYR A 77 -13.41 7.22 -6.71
CA TYR A 77 -12.41 7.43 -7.75
C TYR A 77 -12.87 6.91 -9.10
N THR A 78 -12.48 7.61 -10.15
CA THR A 78 -12.40 7.05 -11.50
C THR A 78 -10.94 6.83 -11.86
N MET A 79 -10.68 5.96 -12.84
CA MET A 79 -9.32 5.65 -13.26
C MET A 79 -9.15 5.79 -14.76
N ASN A 80 -8.05 6.38 -15.18
CA ASN A 80 -7.63 6.50 -16.55
C ASN A 80 -6.34 5.68 -16.78
N VAL A 81 -6.30 4.92 -17.85
CA VAL A 81 -5.14 4.12 -18.26
C VAL A 81 -4.71 4.54 -19.65
N ARG A 82 -3.41 4.67 -19.85
CA ARG A 82 -2.81 4.96 -21.16
C ARG A 82 -1.73 3.94 -21.46
N GLY A 83 -1.43 3.78 -22.75
CA GLY A 83 -0.37 2.87 -23.20
C GLY A 83 -0.79 1.41 -23.33
N VAL A 84 -2.09 1.12 -23.29
CA VAL A 84 -2.66 -0.20 -23.56
C VAL A 84 -3.68 -0.13 -24.70
N PRO A 85 -3.91 -1.24 -25.45
CA PRO A 85 -4.96 -1.28 -26.46
C PRO A 85 -6.35 -0.96 -25.92
N ALA A 86 -7.19 -0.27 -26.69
CA ALA A 86 -8.51 0.18 -26.25
C ALA A 86 -9.50 -0.97 -26.00
N ASP A 87 -9.29 -2.12 -26.66
CA ASP A 87 -10.09 -3.35 -26.50
C ASP A 87 -9.66 -4.21 -25.31
N THR A 88 -8.71 -3.73 -24.51
CA THR A 88 -8.22 -4.45 -23.33
C THR A 88 -9.33 -4.58 -22.29
N THR A 89 -9.60 -5.83 -21.89
CA THR A 89 -10.54 -6.12 -20.78
C THR A 89 -9.79 -6.49 -19.51
N PHE A 90 -10.08 -5.79 -18.42
CA PHE A 90 -9.44 -5.95 -17.13
C PHE A 90 -10.33 -6.66 -16.12
N ARG A 91 -9.67 -7.32 -15.17
CA ARG A 91 -10.20 -7.68 -13.86
C ARG A 91 -9.35 -7.02 -12.77
N GLN A 92 -9.99 -6.56 -11.72
CA GLN A 92 -9.32 -6.02 -10.53
C GLN A 92 -9.03 -7.13 -9.53
N VAL A 93 -7.87 -7.06 -8.90
CA VAL A 93 -7.53 -7.82 -7.69
C VAL A 93 -7.08 -6.80 -6.63
N GLN A 94 -7.64 -6.89 -5.45
CA GLN A 94 -7.34 -5.97 -4.33
C GLN A 94 -6.40 -6.64 -3.32
N PHE A 95 -5.51 -5.86 -2.72
CA PHE A 95 -4.54 -6.30 -1.71
C PHE A 95 -4.71 -5.46 -0.43
N PRO A 96 -5.67 -5.80 0.44
CA PRO A 96 -5.88 -5.11 1.71
C PRO A 96 -4.67 -5.28 2.65
N VAL A 97 -4.42 -4.28 3.49
CA VAL A 97 -3.32 -4.31 4.47
C VAL A 97 -3.60 -5.30 5.61
N ASP A 98 -4.87 -5.49 5.93
CA ASP A 98 -5.36 -6.33 7.05
C ASP A 98 -5.58 -7.80 6.69
N ARG A 99 -5.24 -8.22 5.47
CA ARG A 99 -5.48 -9.58 4.98
C ARG A 99 -4.27 -10.17 4.29
N ASP A 100 -4.02 -11.44 4.57
CA ASP A 100 -2.92 -12.20 3.97
C ASP A 100 -3.19 -12.61 2.51
N LYS A 101 -4.44 -12.50 2.06
CA LYS A 101 -4.84 -12.96 0.72
C LYS A 101 -5.49 -11.83 -0.08
N PRO A 102 -5.18 -11.77 -1.39
CA PRO A 102 -5.86 -10.85 -2.28
C PRO A 102 -7.35 -11.20 -2.40
N ILE A 103 -8.16 -10.17 -2.66
CA ILE A 103 -9.60 -10.27 -2.85
C ILE A 103 -9.91 -9.99 -4.32
N ALA A 104 -10.77 -10.82 -4.91
CA ALA A 104 -11.30 -10.54 -6.24
C ALA A 104 -12.15 -9.27 -6.19
N GLY A 105 -11.85 -8.34 -7.07
CA GLY A 105 -12.63 -7.12 -7.28
C GLY A 105 -13.53 -7.22 -8.51
N ILE A 106 -13.70 -6.10 -9.19
CA ILE A 106 -14.55 -5.95 -10.37
C ILE A 106 -13.92 -6.66 -11.58
N SER A 107 -14.73 -7.23 -12.45
CA SER A 107 -14.33 -7.81 -13.74
C SER A 107 -15.12 -7.18 -14.88
N GLY A 108 -14.64 -7.35 -16.13
CA GLY A 108 -15.29 -6.80 -17.31
C GLY A 108 -15.10 -5.29 -17.47
N ILE A 109 -14.01 -4.75 -16.95
CA ILE A 109 -13.63 -3.35 -17.11
C ILE A 109 -12.95 -3.21 -18.48
N THR A 110 -13.38 -2.23 -19.28
CA THR A 110 -12.75 -1.85 -20.54
C THR A 110 -12.36 -0.37 -20.52
N LEU A 111 -11.81 0.14 -21.60
CA LEU A 111 -11.45 1.54 -21.74
C LEU A 111 -12.32 2.22 -22.78
N ASN A 112 -12.74 3.47 -22.51
CA ASN A 112 -13.29 4.32 -23.54
C ASN A 112 -12.18 5.00 -24.38
N SER A 113 -12.54 5.82 -25.36
CA SER A 113 -11.61 6.53 -26.24
C SER A 113 -10.60 7.42 -25.50
N ASP A 114 -10.94 7.88 -24.30
CA ASP A 114 -10.10 8.78 -23.49
C ASP A 114 -9.21 7.99 -22.51
N GLY A 115 -9.29 6.64 -22.54
CA GLY A 115 -8.56 5.76 -21.64
C GLY A 115 -9.20 5.62 -20.25
N GLN A 116 -10.42 6.14 -20.06
CA GLN A 116 -11.12 5.99 -18.80
C GLN A 116 -11.67 4.57 -18.67
N MET A 117 -11.54 3.98 -17.49
CA MET A 117 -12.13 2.69 -17.17
C MET A 117 -13.65 2.78 -17.14
N ILE A 118 -14.28 1.97 -17.96
CA ILE A 118 -15.74 1.86 -18.09
C ILE A 118 -16.21 0.42 -17.87
N CYS A 119 -17.47 0.25 -17.57
CA CYS A 119 -18.10 -1.06 -17.50
C CYS A 119 -18.35 -1.60 -18.90
N GLY A 120 -17.47 -2.46 -19.38
CA GLY A 120 -17.54 -3.09 -20.71
C GLY A 120 -18.08 -4.52 -20.68
N GLY A 121 -18.52 -5.02 -19.53
CA GLY A 121 -19.01 -6.38 -19.39
C GLY A 121 -20.35 -6.58 -20.10
N ARG A 122 -20.51 -7.76 -20.74
CA ARG A 122 -21.77 -8.15 -21.43
C ARG A 122 -22.96 -8.26 -20.50
N THR A 123 -22.74 -8.31 -19.18
CA THR A 123 -23.77 -8.36 -18.16
C THR A 123 -23.50 -7.31 -17.07
N PRO A 124 -24.49 -6.52 -16.68
CA PRO A 124 -24.37 -5.51 -15.61
C PRO A 124 -23.90 -6.10 -14.26
N ALA A 125 -24.07 -7.40 -14.05
CA ALA A 125 -23.62 -8.10 -12.84
C ALA A 125 -22.10 -8.20 -12.70
N GLN A 126 -21.32 -7.93 -13.75
CA GLN A 126 -19.85 -7.95 -13.70
C GLN A 126 -19.27 -6.62 -13.19
N CYS A 127 -19.98 -5.52 -13.44
CA CYS A 127 -19.66 -4.23 -12.82
C CYS A 127 -20.61 -4.03 -11.65
N HIS A 128 -20.12 -3.90 -10.45
CA HIS A 128 -20.94 -3.78 -9.24
C HIS A 128 -21.91 -2.59 -9.31
N ASN A 129 -23.08 -2.76 -8.69
CA ASN A 129 -24.08 -1.72 -8.42
C ASN A 129 -24.97 -1.29 -9.61
N GLY A 130 -25.18 -2.12 -10.61
CA GLY A 130 -26.11 -1.80 -11.69
C GLY A 130 -25.65 -0.66 -12.58
N ASP A 131 -24.33 -0.44 -12.66
CA ASP A 131 -23.72 0.53 -13.56
C ASP A 131 -24.17 0.22 -14.99
N LYS A 132 -24.54 1.28 -15.71
CA LYS A 132 -24.90 1.16 -17.12
C LYS A 132 -23.65 0.75 -17.90
N LEU A 133 -23.84 -0.07 -18.93
CA LEU A 133 -22.78 -0.32 -19.93
C LEU A 133 -22.25 1.04 -20.42
N ASP A 134 -20.95 1.11 -20.63
CA ASP A 134 -20.21 2.30 -21.06
C ASP A 134 -20.16 3.45 -20.02
N ALA A 135 -20.72 3.26 -18.82
CA ALA A 135 -20.54 4.20 -17.74
C ALA A 135 -19.15 4.08 -17.11
N PRO A 136 -18.57 5.21 -16.64
CA PRO A 136 -17.31 5.15 -15.89
C PRO A 136 -17.43 4.24 -14.66
N VAL A 137 -16.45 3.35 -14.48
CA VAL A 137 -16.36 2.57 -13.26
C VAL A 137 -15.98 3.49 -12.11
N VAL A 138 -16.79 3.50 -11.06
CA VAL A 138 -16.53 4.26 -9.85
C VAL A 138 -16.05 3.31 -8.76
N PHE A 139 -14.80 3.49 -8.35
CA PHE A 139 -14.19 2.72 -7.27
C PHE A 139 -14.49 3.40 -5.94
N VAL A 140 -15.36 2.78 -5.15
CA VAL A 140 -15.80 3.32 -3.86
C VAL A 140 -14.92 2.78 -2.75
N GLN A 141 -14.37 3.66 -1.93
CA GLN A 141 -13.65 3.34 -0.71
C GLN A 141 -14.48 3.80 0.48
N GLN A 142 -15.05 2.83 1.18
CA GLN A 142 -15.81 3.09 2.41
C GLN A 142 -14.93 2.85 3.63
N ASP A 143 -15.08 3.73 4.62
CA ASP A 143 -14.42 3.65 5.92
C ASP A 143 -12.90 3.38 5.83
N PRO A 144 -12.16 4.09 4.94
CA PRO A 144 -10.73 3.87 4.83
C PRO A 144 -10.03 4.31 6.11
N LEU A 145 -9.23 3.43 6.67
CA LEU A 145 -8.40 3.77 7.83
C LEU A 145 -7.40 4.86 7.48
N LYS A 146 -7.01 5.69 8.47
CA LYS A 146 -5.99 6.72 8.27
C LYS A 146 -4.68 6.09 7.79
N GLY A 147 -4.09 6.69 6.75
CA GLY A 147 -2.83 6.24 6.16
C GLY A 147 -2.89 4.89 5.45
N GLU A 148 -4.07 4.25 5.35
CA GLU A 148 -4.20 2.93 4.73
C GLU A 148 -4.14 3.03 3.20
N PRO A 149 -3.18 2.36 2.54
CA PRO A 149 -3.15 2.26 1.10
C PRO A 149 -4.18 1.24 0.60
N ARG A 150 -5.00 1.64 -0.35
CA ARG A 150 -5.88 0.76 -1.12
C ARG A 150 -5.13 0.33 -2.39
N ARG A 151 -4.58 -0.87 -2.34
CA ARG A 151 -3.77 -1.45 -3.40
C ARG A 151 -4.61 -2.33 -4.30
N SER A 152 -4.52 -2.10 -5.59
CA SER A 152 -5.20 -2.92 -6.60
C SER A 152 -4.25 -3.24 -7.75
N VAL A 153 -4.47 -4.38 -8.38
CA VAL A 153 -3.83 -4.72 -9.64
C VAL A 153 -4.93 -4.95 -10.68
N PHE A 154 -4.84 -4.25 -11.79
CA PHE A 154 -5.69 -4.51 -12.96
C PHE A 154 -4.96 -5.49 -13.87
N LEU A 155 -5.58 -6.64 -14.10
CA LEU A 155 -5.04 -7.74 -14.85
C LEU A 155 -5.79 -7.91 -16.17
N ALA A 156 -5.04 -7.97 -17.28
CA ALA A 156 -5.50 -8.37 -18.60
C ALA A 156 -4.48 -9.37 -19.21
N PRO A 157 -4.77 -10.03 -20.31
CA PRO A 157 -3.77 -10.85 -21.00
C PRO A 157 -2.51 -10.01 -21.29
N ASN A 158 -1.37 -10.45 -20.78
CA ASN A 158 -0.06 -9.78 -20.94
C ASN A 158 0.07 -8.36 -20.35
N VAL A 159 -0.91 -7.90 -19.56
CA VAL A 159 -0.90 -6.59 -18.94
C VAL A 159 -1.20 -6.71 -17.44
N ARG A 160 -0.35 -6.11 -16.63
CA ARG A 160 -0.52 -6.01 -15.18
C ARG A 160 -0.24 -4.58 -14.75
N ILE A 161 -1.24 -3.91 -14.21
CA ILE A 161 -1.15 -2.50 -13.82
C ILE A 161 -1.45 -2.39 -12.32
N PRO A 162 -0.43 -2.25 -11.46
CA PRO A 162 -0.62 -1.96 -10.05
C PRO A 162 -0.98 -0.49 -9.84
N ILE A 163 -1.81 -0.23 -8.84
CA ILE A 163 -2.10 1.10 -8.33
C ILE A 163 -2.27 1.07 -6.82
N SER A 164 -1.72 2.08 -6.16
CA SER A 164 -1.90 2.33 -4.74
C SER A 164 -2.44 3.74 -4.54
N ILE A 165 -3.55 3.86 -3.81
CA ILE A 165 -4.14 5.15 -3.41
C ILE A 165 -4.31 5.16 -1.90
N VAL A 166 -4.17 6.32 -1.27
CA VAL A 166 -4.43 6.50 0.17
C VAL A 166 -5.64 7.41 0.34
N PRO A 167 -6.86 6.85 0.47
CA PRO A 167 -8.10 7.63 0.50
C PRO A 167 -8.21 8.56 1.71
N ASN A 168 -7.60 8.18 2.83
CA ASN A 168 -7.58 8.94 4.07
C ASN A 168 -6.12 9.19 4.51
N PRO A 169 -5.41 10.13 3.85
CA PRO A 169 -3.99 10.31 4.07
C PRO A 169 -3.69 10.92 5.43
N VAL A 170 -2.61 10.46 6.07
CA VAL A 170 -1.92 11.16 7.14
C VAL A 170 -0.85 12.00 6.48
N GLN A 171 -1.09 13.28 6.30
CA GLN A 171 -0.16 14.17 5.61
C GLN A 171 -0.27 15.61 6.09
N SER A 172 0.83 16.35 5.94
CA SER A 172 0.91 17.77 6.17
C SER A 172 1.85 18.41 5.16
N GLU A 173 1.59 19.67 4.86
CA GLU A 173 2.42 20.49 3.98
C GLU A 173 2.72 21.82 4.65
N ASP A 174 3.97 22.26 4.57
CA ASP A 174 4.40 23.57 4.99
C ASP A 174 5.38 24.13 3.96
N ARG A 175 5.07 25.31 3.39
CA ARG A 175 5.93 26.05 2.45
C ARG A 175 6.50 25.21 1.31
N GLY A 176 5.69 24.28 0.77
CA GLY A 176 6.04 23.43 -0.36
C GLY A 176 6.76 22.13 0.01
N CYS A 177 7.09 21.92 1.28
CA CYS A 177 7.55 20.62 1.78
C CYS A 177 6.35 19.82 2.30
N LYS A 178 6.28 18.56 1.94
CA LYS A 178 5.22 17.64 2.35
C LYS A 178 5.81 16.47 3.11
N VAL A 179 5.11 16.02 4.15
CA VAL A 179 5.38 14.75 4.84
C VAL A 179 4.10 13.94 4.94
N SER A 180 4.21 12.62 4.87
CA SER A 180 3.09 11.69 5.00
C SER A 180 3.51 10.41 5.70
N ALA A 181 2.54 9.73 6.35
CA ALA A 181 2.70 8.39 6.88
C ALA A 181 1.74 7.44 6.17
N ILE A 182 2.29 6.32 5.70
CA ILE A 182 1.56 5.25 5.01
C ILE A 182 1.58 4.02 5.92
N ARG A 183 0.40 3.50 6.21
CA ARG A 183 0.22 2.28 7.00
C ARG A 183 0.71 1.07 6.21
N LEU A 184 1.63 0.30 6.77
CA LEU A 184 2.13 -0.95 6.18
C LEU A 184 1.67 -2.20 6.92
N SER A 185 1.18 -2.06 8.15
CA SER A 185 0.62 -3.15 8.95
C SER A 185 -0.79 -2.85 9.42
N ALA A 186 -1.54 -3.89 9.80
CA ALA A 186 -2.96 -3.80 10.15
C ALA A 186 -3.22 -2.85 11.32
N LYS A 187 -2.33 -2.81 12.31
CA LYS A 187 -2.45 -1.95 13.50
C LYS A 187 -1.68 -0.63 13.38
N PHE A 188 -1.16 -0.31 12.20
CA PHE A 188 -0.32 0.86 11.98
C PHE A 188 0.96 0.90 12.84
N GLU A 189 1.34 -0.23 13.42
CA GLU A 189 2.59 -0.38 14.14
C GLU A 189 3.81 -0.29 13.22
N LEU A 190 3.65 -0.58 11.93
CA LEU A 190 4.64 -0.31 10.90
C LEU A 190 4.12 0.76 9.95
N ALA A 191 4.84 1.87 9.88
CA ALA A 191 4.53 3.00 9.01
C ALA A 191 5.73 3.35 8.12
N ARG A 192 5.46 3.63 6.85
CA ARG A 192 6.41 4.27 5.94
C ARG A 192 6.20 5.76 5.99
N ILE A 193 7.27 6.49 6.30
CA ILE A 193 7.28 7.95 6.31
C ILE A 193 7.89 8.42 5.01
N GLU A 194 7.16 9.22 4.28
CA GLU A 194 7.58 9.81 3.01
C GLU A 194 7.52 11.32 3.09
N GLY A 195 8.43 11.96 2.35
CA GLY A 195 8.37 13.40 2.19
C GLY A 195 8.87 13.84 0.83
N SER A 196 8.51 15.05 0.44
CA SER A 196 8.88 15.65 -0.85
C SER A 196 8.96 17.16 -0.75
N GLY A 197 9.58 17.80 -1.77
CA GLY A 197 9.74 19.24 -1.82
C GLY A 197 10.97 19.75 -1.05
N PHE A 198 11.83 18.85 -0.56
CA PHE A 198 13.07 19.19 0.11
C PHE A 198 14.20 19.55 -0.90
N PRO A 199 15.27 20.21 -0.43
CA PRO A 199 16.43 20.42 -1.30
C PRO A 199 17.02 19.07 -1.74
N PRO A 200 17.28 18.88 -3.05
CA PRO A 200 17.86 17.64 -3.54
C PRO A 200 19.23 17.34 -2.91
N ASN A 201 19.46 16.05 -2.64
CA ASN A 201 20.72 15.54 -2.08
C ASN A 201 21.14 16.20 -0.74
N SER A 202 20.20 16.75 0.01
CA SER A 202 20.45 17.35 1.35
C SER A 202 20.13 16.37 2.46
N ASP A 203 20.70 16.62 3.62
CA ASP A 203 20.36 15.90 4.84
C ASP A 203 19.16 16.60 5.48
N ILE A 204 18.11 15.83 5.74
CA ILE A 204 16.83 16.29 6.28
C ILE A 204 16.70 15.78 7.70
N HIS A 205 16.50 16.71 8.64
CA HIS A 205 16.33 16.39 10.04
C HIS A 205 14.87 16.11 10.35
N ILE A 206 14.61 14.95 10.94
CA ILE A 206 13.27 14.51 11.31
C ILE A 206 13.27 14.18 12.80
N ARG A 207 12.34 14.75 13.54
CA ARG A 207 12.06 14.42 14.93
C ARG A 207 10.85 13.51 15.00
N PHE A 208 11.04 12.36 15.64
CA PHE A 208 9.97 11.44 16.03
C PHE A 208 9.71 11.61 17.51
N SER A 209 8.46 11.77 17.90
CA SER A 209 8.04 11.84 19.30
C SER A 209 6.86 10.93 19.51
N ASP A 210 6.98 10.07 20.50
CA ASP A 210 5.95 9.14 20.94
C ASP A 210 5.45 9.55 22.32
N ASP A 211 4.15 9.54 22.54
CA ASP A 211 3.54 9.85 23.84
C ASP A 211 3.64 8.70 24.84
N GLU A 212 4.05 7.52 24.38
CA GLU A 212 4.20 6.32 25.19
C GLU A 212 5.61 5.72 25.02
N ASP A 213 6.13 5.11 26.09
CA ASP A 213 7.41 4.38 26.05
C ASP A 213 7.30 3.06 25.28
N ALA A 214 6.98 3.14 23.98
CA ALA A 214 6.68 2.00 23.13
C ALA A 214 7.92 1.27 22.60
N GLY A 215 9.06 1.93 22.57
CA GLY A 215 10.25 1.43 21.87
C GLY A 215 10.06 1.44 20.36
N VAL A 216 10.61 2.43 19.71
CA VAL A 216 10.54 2.62 18.26
C VAL A 216 11.76 2.03 17.59
N SER A 217 11.58 1.28 16.52
CA SER A 217 12.65 0.91 15.60
C SER A 217 12.53 1.73 14.32
N LEU A 218 13.61 2.41 13.96
CA LEU A 218 13.70 3.14 12.69
C LEU A 218 14.34 2.25 11.65
N ILE A 219 13.77 2.25 10.46
CA ILE A 219 14.22 1.41 9.35
C ILE A 219 14.71 2.32 8.24
N ALA A 220 16.01 2.31 7.99
CA ALA A 220 16.61 3.04 6.88
C ALA A 220 16.20 2.44 5.52
N GLY A 221 16.36 3.23 4.45
CA GLY A 221 16.00 2.81 3.10
C GLY A 221 16.76 1.59 2.56
N ASP A 222 17.93 1.28 3.15
CA ASP A 222 18.73 0.06 2.87
C ASP A 222 18.28 -1.16 3.69
N GLY A 223 17.27 -1.01 4.56
CA GLY A 223 16.77 -2.04 5.46
C GLY A 223 17.52 -2.14 6.79
N ALA A 224 18.51 -1.28 7.04
CA ALA A 224 19.15 -1.22 8.35
C ALA A 224 18.16 -0.80 9.43
N ILE A 225 18.16 -1.50 10.56
CA ILE A 225 17.25 -1.23 11.67
C ILE A 225 18.05 -0.60 12.81
N THR A 226 17.63 0.59 13.22
CA THR A 226 18.15 1.27 14.41
C THR A 226 17.04 1.31 15.45
N THR A 227 17.25 0.68 16.60
CA THR A 227 16.29 0.76 17.70
C THR A 227 16.54 2.04 18.48
N ALA A 228 15.55 2.90 18.55
CA ALA A 228 15.51 4.04 19.43
C ALA A 228 14.66 3.71 20.66
N HIS A 229 15.11 4.16 21.84
CA HIS A 229 14.29 4.08 23.06
C HIS A 229 13.33 5.27 23.10
N ALA A 230 12.25 5.10 23.86
CA ALA A 230 11.19 6.06 24.10
C ALA A 230 11.66 7.49 24.25
N GLY A 231 10.87 8.40 23.74
CA GLY A 231 11.10 9.83 23.79
C GLY A 231 11.42 10.42 22.42
N ASP A 232 11.80 11.67 22.42
CA ASP A 232 12.16 12.38 21.19
C ASP A 232 13.40 11.78 20.54
N THR A 233 13.25 11.25 19.35
CA THR A 233 14.34 10.71 18.53
C THR A 233 14.55 11.58 17.31
N ASN A 234 15.78 12.06 17.14
CA ASN A 234 16.17 12.81 15.96
C ASN A 234 16.94 11.91 15.00
N VAL A 235 16.52 11.90 13.75
CA VAL A 235 17.20 11.19 12.67
C VAL A 235 17.51 12.12 11.52
N VAL A 236 18.54 11.77 10.77
CA VAL A 236 18.89 12.45 9.54
C VAL A 236 18.63 11.50 8.37
N VAL A 237 17.80 11.93 7.43
CA VAL A 237 17.46 11.17 6.23
C VAL A 237 17.95 11.96 5.02
N ARG A 238 18.71 11.31 4.13
CA ARG A 238 19.18 11.95 2.92
C ARG A 238 18.08 12.03 1.86
N ALA A 239 17.79 13.24 1.40
CA ALA A 239 16.91 13.43 0.26
C ALA A 239 17.56 12.94 -1.04
N ASP A 240 16.75 12.35 -1.91
CA ASP A 240 17.18 11.94 -3.25
C ASP A 240 17.41 13.15 -4.20
N SER A 241 17.76 12.86 -5.44
CA SER A 241 17.97 13.89 -6.48
C SER A 241 16.71 14.67 -6.86
N LYS A 242 15.53 14.24 -6.43
CA LYS A 242 14.25 14.90 -6.64
C LYS A 242 13.75 15.65 -5.38
N GLY A 243 14.52 15.59 -4.29
CA GLY A 243 14.12 16.17 -3.02
C GLY A 243 13.07 15.35 -2.28
N SER A 244 13.07 14.03 -2.46
CA SER A 244 12.20 13.10 -1.73
C SER A 244 12.98 12.38 -0.64
N ILE A 245 12.30 12.07 0.46
CA ILE A 245 12.81 11.27 1.57
C ILE A 245 11.90 10.08 1.83
N GLN A 246 12.50 9.00 2.35
CA GLN A 246 11.78 7.82 2.80
C GLN A 246 12.47 7.20 4.01
N THR A 247 11.68 6.88 5.02
CA THR A 247 12.08 6.10 6.18
C THR A 247 10.88 5.31 6.69
N ALA A 248 11.04 4.51 7.73
CA ALA A 248 9.92 3.81 8.35
C ALA A 248 10.08 3.75 9.86
N THR A 249 8.95 3.65 10.56
CA THR A 249 8.87 3.44 11.99
C THR A 249 8.17 2.13 12.30
N LEU A 250 8.63 1.42 13.33
CA LEU A 250 8.01 0.20 13.83
C LEU A 250 7.88 0.30 15.35
N PHE A 251 6.66 0.14 15.87
CA PHE A 251 6.31 0.24 17.29
C PHE A 251 6.12 -1.11 17.94
N ASN A 252 6.58 -1.24 19.17
CA ASN A 252 6.42 -2.46 19.97
C ASN A 252 5.06 -2.50 20.65
N THR A 253 4.03 -2.97 19.94
CA THR A 253 2.68 -3.13 20.49
C THR A 253 2.56 -4.21 21.59
N SER A 254 3.61 -5.01 21.81
CA SER A 254 3.66 -5.93 22.95
C SER A 254 3.95 -5.22 24.27
N ARG A 255 4.67 -4.11 24.21
CA ARG A 255 4.98 -3.25 25.37
C ARG A 255 3.83 -2.29 25.63
N ASN A 256 3.42 -1.55 24.62
CA ASN A 256 2.26 -0.68 24.63
C ASN A 256 1.31 -1.06 23.49
N PRO A 257 0.02 -1.31 23.75
CA PRO A 257 -0.90 -1.80 22.73
C PRO A 257 -1.30 -0.72 21.71
N ARG A 258 -1.09 0.54 22.04
CA ARG A 258 -1.40 1.71 21.19
C ARG A 258 -0.65 2.94 21.67
N GLY A 259 -0.49 3.93 20.81
CA GLY A 259 0.09 5.22 21.13
C GLY A 259 -0.15 6.24 20.02
N LEU A 260 0.37 7.44 20.20
CA LEU A 260 0.35 8.54 19.24
C LEU A 260 1.78 8.87 18.83
N GLU A 261 2.10 8.70 17.57
CA GLU A 261 3.36 9.15 16.99
C GLU A 261 3.22 10.52 16.37
N THR A 262 4.19 11.35 16.59
CA THR A 262 4.36 12.64 15.91
C THR A 262 5.66 12.64 15.13
N VAL A 263 5.59 12.98 13.85
CA VAL A 263 6.73 13.14 12.95
C VAL A 263 6.81 14.58 12.52
N GLU A 264 7.90 15.25 12.83
CA GLU A 264 8.15 16.64 12.52
C GLU A 264 9.46 16.80 11.76
N VAL A 265 9.40 17.45 10.59
CA VAL A 265 10.60 17.85 9.86
C VAL A 265 11.09 19.18 10.44
N THR A 266 12.37 19.26 10.78
CA THR A 266 12.96 20.43 11.44
C THR A 266 13.93 21.18 10.51
N GLU A 267 13.45 21.52 9.31
CA GLU A 267 14.26 22.25 8.33
C GLU A 267 14.02 23.76 8.38
N PRO A 268 15.05 24.59 8.11
CA PRO A 268 14.91 26.05 8.18
C PRO A 268 13.85 26.61 7.21
N ARG A 269 13.62 25.94 6.10
CA ARG A 269 12.69 26.41 5.06
C ARG A 269 11.26 25.97 5.28
N CYS A 270 11.05 24.83 5.94
CA CYS A 270 9.75 24.22 6.13
C CYS A 270 9.77 23.24 7.30
N SER A 271 8.64 23.13 8.00
CA SER A 271 8.52 22.26 9.17
C SER A 271 7.17 21.54 9.17
N PRO A 272 6.89 20.72 8.14
CA PRO A 272 5.66 19.96 8.11
C PRO A 272 5.63 18.96 9.27
N LYS A 273 4.45 18.80 9.89
CA LYS A 273 4.24 17.96 11.05
C LYS A 273 2.99 17.13 10.87
N ILE A 274 3.09 15.84 11.13
CA ILE A 274 1.97 14.89 11.15
C ILE A 274 1.89 14.18 12.49
N SER A 275 0.69 13.71 12.84
CA SER A 275 0.50 12.79 13.96
C SER A 275 -0.47 11.67 13.55
N TYR A 276 -0.21 10.45 14.00
CA TYR A 276 -1.07 9.31 13.75
C TYR A 276 -1.06 8.34 14.94
N GLU A 277 -2.22 7.74 15.18
CA GLU A 277 -2.38 6.69 16.16
C GLU A 277 -1.91 5.35 15.59
N TRP A 278 -1.11 4.62 16.35
CA TRP A 278 -0.68 3.26 16.04
C TRP A 278 -1.24 2.27 17.06
N GLY A 279 -1.24 0.97 16.73
CA GLY A 279 -1.83 -0.06 17.58
C GLY A 279 -3.36 -0.14 17.51
N VAL A 280 -4.02 0.64 16.66
CA VAL A 280 -5.50 0.76 16.54
C VAL A 280 -5.95 0.30 15.16
N PHE A 281 -7.16 -0.29 15.10
CA PHE A 281 -7.86 -0.64 13.86
C PHE A 281 -8.78 0.47 13.42
#